data_e0e26cd3db03d692b65b408cd45a08d8
#
_entry.id   e0e26cd3db03d692b65b408cd45a08d8
#
_cell.length_a   1.000
_cell.length_b   1.000
_cell.length_c   1.000
_cell.angle_alpha   90.00
_cell.angle_beta   90.00
_cell.angle_gamma   90.00
#
_symmetry.space_group_name_H-M   'P 1'
#
loop_
_entity.id
_entity.type
_entity.pdbx_description
1 polymer ?
#
loop_
_entity_poly.entity_id
_entity_poly.type
_entity_poly.pdbx_seq_one_letter_code
_entity_poly.pdbx_strand_id
1 'polypeptide(L)'
;MTSWGDKLAASARERLSSVVVATALAALIVLGVLAVLVFTVRALQTASSTASMTVAVVEVTEDALAATAALQEERALGSIMTHDFATYRASYEEAITRTDLAFQDLRVAWSRHRTQVPSTATPPISDVLAAQVSLTDFREATLTPNGESTFSLYTEVVSLSLAATLDLLKQTDDPALSDRTRIIGDLLNVSEALHARRFMIQEALAANEAMSEESLLQFDVVTSNLRQGLFQARSLAEGSDLEAVEEIMSGPVAEFSEDMVQVVTSSDDIDHGITVEAWFDSASARIDLVNDLTPRIHADVAGAALDTLNRAERDLWSRSILLSALFILAILVASNAVFATRERGEALAEYGQLTDGLRAWFVAASFPDADNVEIAARYVPASVRTMSGGDWYDVYQVGDDLAVVIGDVAGHGAEATAQMAQLRNILRGQSTVLTLEPADQIDLLSRAIFESGIVATLTYGLLDPATGEFIYTRAGHIPLLIRTASGGVRIEEEAPGPPVGAGIDLEREQKVTKLEPGDTLILITDGLVEGLDRDIDLALDQIAKILARTEISSEELLDELFSMNTETPIDDAAALLITWSPLQSAH
;
A
#
# COMPACT_ATOMS: atom_id res chain seq x y z
N MET A 1 0.88 -25.26 40.52
CA MET A 1 2.25 -24.92 40.09
C MET A 1 2.29 -24.83 38.56
N THR A 2 1.89 -23.69 38.00
CA THR A 2 2.24 -23.37 36.60
C THR A 2 3.70 -22.98 36.61
N SER A 3 4.56 -23.74 35.94
CA SER A 3 6.01 -23.57 36.02
C SER A 3 6.39 -22.17 35.58
N TRP A 4 7.38 -21.59 36.20
CA TRP A 4 8.00 -20.30 35.85
C TRP A 4 8.38 -20.24 34.36
N GLY A 5 8.71 -21.40 33.77
CA GLY A 5 8.93 -21.56 32.32
C GLY A 5 7.71 -21.25 31.45
N ASP A 6 6.48 -21.50 31.94
CA ASP A 6 5.28 -21.23 31.13
C ASP A 6 4.96 -19.72 31.04
N LYS A 7 5.26 -18.94 32.06
CA LYS A 7 5.08 -17.48 32.08
C LYS A 7 6.13 -16.77 31.21
N LEU A 8 7.39 -17.21 31.23
CA LEU A 8 8.44 -16.75 30.32
C LEU A 8 8.13 -17.11 28.87
N ALA A 9 7.62 -18.32 28.63
CA ALA A 9 7.21 -18.74 27.30
C ALA A 9 5.99 -17.94 26.77
N ALA A 10 5.05 -17.56 27.63
CA ALA A 10 3.92 -16.72 27.28
C ALA A 10 4.37 -15.29 26.90
N SER A 11 5.22 -14.65 27.71
CA SER A 11 5.78 -13.32 27.41
C SER A 11 6.65 -13.31 26.14
N ALA A 12 7.45 -14.36 25.91
CA ALA A 12 8.22 -14.51 24.69
C ALA A 12 7.33 -14.72 23.45
N ARG A 13 6.24 -15.49 23.58
CA ARG A 13 5.23 -15.67 22.51
C ARG A 13 4.50 -14.36 22.19
N GLU A 14 4.16 -13.57 23.18
CA GLU A 14 3.48 -12.28 23.00
C GLU A 14 4.40 -11.25 22.30
N ARG A 15 5.69 -11.23 22.63
CA ARG A 15 6.72 -10.40 21.96
C ARG A 15 6.98 -10.87 20.53
N LEU A 16 7.09 -12.19 20.31
CA LEU A 16 7.23 -12.75 18.96
C LEU A 16 5.99 -12.43 18.11
N SER A 17 4.79 -12.45 18.71
CA SER A 17 3.56 -12.10 18.02
C SER A 17 3.50 -10.64 17.58
N SER A 18 3.98 -9.70 18.39
CA SER A 18 3.97 -8.27 18.03
C SER A 18 4.94 -7.92 16.89
N VAL A 19 6.14 -8.51 16.86
CA VAL A 19 7.09 -8.34 15.76
C VAL A 19 6.58 -9.04 14.49
N VAL A 20 6.00 -10.22 14.62
CA VAL A 20 5.40 -10.97 13.49
C VAL A 20 4.21 -10.21 12.92
N VAL A 21 3.33 -9.64 13.76
CA VAL A 21 2.20 -8.82 13.31
C VAL A 21 2.69 -7.54 12.63
N ALA A 22 3.68 -6.83 13.17
CA ALA A 22 4.24 -5.64 12.57
C ALA A 22 4.89 -5.93 11.20
N THR A 23 5.66 -7.02 11.08
CA THR A 23 6.26 -7.45 9.81
C THR A 23 5.22 -7.90 8.80
N ALA A 24 4.17 -8.61 9.23
CA ALA A 24 3.07 -9.01 8.36
C ALA A 24 2.28 -7.80 7.84
N LEU A 25 1.99 -6.82 8.70
CA LEU A 25 1.31 -5.59 8.32
C LEU A 25 2.16 -4.75 7.35
N ALA A 26 3.46 -4.61 7.60
CA ALA A 26 4.40 -3.94 6.71
C ALA A 26 4.47 -4.62 5.33
N ALA A 27 4.53 -5.95 5.31
CA ALA A 27 4.51 -6.73 4.07
C ALA A 27 3.19 -6.55 3.29
N LEU A 28 2.04 -6.54 3.96
CA LEU A 28 0.73 -6.29 3.34
C LEU A 28 0.64 -4.89 2.72
N ILE A 29 1.15 -3.86 3.39
CA ILE A 29 1.20 -2.48 2.86
C ILE A 29 2.07 -2.44 1.60
N VAL A 30 3.27 -3.01 1.64
CA VAL A 30 4.19 -3.05 0.50
C VAL A 30 3.58 -3.81 -0.68
N LEU A 31 2.93 -4.96 -0.43
CA LEU A 31 2.23 -5.75 -1.46
C LEU A 31 1.04 -4.98 -2.05
N GLY A 32 0.27 -4.27 -1.22
CA GLY A 32 -0.84 -3.43 -1.67
C GLY A 32 -0.37 -2.30 -2.58
N VAL A 33 0.68 -1.57 -2.19
CA VAL A 33 1.28 -0.51 -3.01
C VAL A 33 1.86 -1.06 -4.30
N LEU A 34 2.52 -2.23 -4.26
CA LEU A 34 3.05 -2.90 -5.45
C LEU A 34 1.94 -3.30 -6.42
N ALA A 35 0.82 -3.84 -5.92
CA ALA A 35 -0.33 -4.21 -6.75
C ALA A 35 -0.93 -2.99 -7.46
N VAL A 36 -1.10 -1.86 -6.74
CA VAL A 36 -1.56 -0.58 -7.33
C VAL A 36 -0.57 -0.07 -8.36
N LEU A 37 0.75 -0.11 -8.08
CA LEU A 37 1.79 0.27 -9.03
C LEU A 37 1.70 -0.54 -10.32
N VAL A 38 1.66 -1.87 -10.22
CA VAL A 38 1.59 -2.78 -11.38
C VAL A 38 0.32 -2.52 -12.20
N PHE A 39 -0.83 -2.37 -11.54
CA PHE A 39 -2.10 -2.10 -12.21
C PHE A 39 -2.07 -0.76 -12.95
N THR A 40 -1.60 0.30 -12.29
CA THR A 40 -1.54 1.65 -12.87
C THR A 40 -0.56 1.72 -14.05
N VAL A 41 0.62 1.12 -13.90
CA VAL A 41 1.63 1.07 -14.98
C VAL A 41 1.08 0.31 -16.19
N ARG A 42 0.41 -0.82 -15.98
CA ARG A 42 -0.24 -1.56 -17.09
C ARG A 42 -1.31 -0.74 -17.78
N ALA A 43 -2.19 -0.07 -17.04
CA ALA A 43 -3.23 0.78 -17.63
C ALA A 43 -2.63 1.92 -18.46
N LEU A 44 -1.56 2.57 -17.97
CA LEU A 44 -0.87 3.63 -18.69
C LEU A 44 -0.13 3.11 -19.92
N GLN A 45 0.49 1.93 -19.85
CA GLN A 45 1.12 1.29 -21.00
C GLN A 45 0.09 0.94 -22.08
N THR A 46 -1.10 0.46 -21.70
CA THR A 46 -2.19 0.19 -22.65
C THR A 46 -2.63 1.50 -23.31
N ALA A 47 -2.82 2.59 -22.56
CA ALA A 47 -3.19 3.88 -23.13
C ALA A 47 -2.13 4.42 -24.10
N SER A 48 -0.85 4.34 -23.75
CA SER A 48 0.26 4.74 -24.63
C SER A 48 0.34 3.87 -25.89
N SER A 49 0.13 2.55 -25.75
CA SER A 49 0.10 1.62 -26.89
C SER A 49 -1.08 1.91 -27.84
N THR A 50 -2.27 2.20 -27.31
CA THR A 50 -3.44 2.57 -28.10
C THR A 50 -3.19 3.89 -28.82
N ALA A 51 -2.65 4.90 -28.15
CA ALA A 51 -2.32 6.19 -28.78
C ALA A 51 -1.26 6.03 -29.87
N SER A 52 -0.24 5.21 -29.66
CA SER A 52 0.79 4.90 -30.66
C SER A 52 0.19 4.18 -31.88
N MET A 53 -0.76 3.26 -31.67
CA MET A 53 -1.50 2.60 -32.73
C MET A 53 -2.33 3.61 -33.55
N THR A 54 -3.01 4.54 -32.88
CA THR A 54 -3.77 5.60 -33.56
C THR A 54 -2.87 6.45 -34.44
N VAL A 55 -1.70 6.86 -33.97
CA VAL A 55 -0.72 7.62 -34.80
C VAL A 55 -0.28 6.79 -36.00
N ALA A 56 0.05 5.51 -35.82
CA ALA A 56 0.46 4.64 -36.91
C ALA A 56 -0.64 4.47 -37.98
N VAL A 57 -1.90 4.34 -37.55
CA VAL A 57 -3.05 4.30 -38.45
C VAL A 57 -3.19 5.60 -39.24
N VAL A 58 -3.06 6.74 -38.57
CA VAL A 58 -3.19 8.06 -39.19
C VAL A 58 -2.08 8.29 -40.20
N GLU A 59 -0.81 7.96 -39.89
CA GLU A 59 0.30 8.09 -40.84
C GLU A 59 0.10 7.21 -42.09
N VAL A 60 -0.36 5.97 -41.95
CA VAL A 60 -0.68 5.12 -43.11
C VAL A 60 -1.87 5.67 -43.89
N THR A 61 -2.84 6.27 -43.21
CA THR A 61 -4.03 6.86 -43.85
C THR A 61 -3.66 8.06 -44.70
N GLU A 62 -2.69 8.86 -44.30
CA GLU A 62 -2.20 10.02 -45.09
C GLU A 62 -1.74 9.57 -46.50
N ASP A 63 -0.87 8.56 -46.54
CA ASP A 63 -0.34 8.05 -47.79
C ASP A 63 -1.39 7.28 -48.60
N ALA A 64 -2.36 6.62 -47.91
CA ALA A 64 -3.47 5.97 -48.61
C ALA A 64 -4.43 6.98 -49.26
N LEU A 65 -4.69 8.13 -48.60
CA LEU A 65 -5.45 9.24 -49.17
C LEU A 65 -4.77 9.79 -50.39
N ALA A 66 -3.46 10.05 -50.30
CA ALA A 66 -2.66 10.58 -51.41
C ALA A 66 -2.65 9.60 -52.62
N ALA A 67 -2.46 8.30 -52.35
CA ALA A 67 -2.50 7.25 -53.37
C ALA A 67 -3.88 7.15 -54.06
N THR A 68 -4.96 7.24 -53.26
CA THR A 68 -6.34 7.20 -53.79
C THR A 68 -6.61 8.42 -54.71
N ALA A 69 -6.26 9.64 -54.26
CA ALA A 69 -6.45 10.87 -55.03
C ALA A 69 -5.63 10.87 -56.33
N ALA A 70 -4.35 10.45 -56.27
CA ALA A 70 -3.48 10.36 -57.44
C ALA A 70 -4.02 9.34 -58.45
N LEU A 71 -4.52 8.20 -58.01
CA LEU A 71 -5.11 7.18 -58.87
C LEU A 71 -6.42 7.63 -59.53
N GLN A 72 -7.27 8.37 -58.78
CA GLN A 72 -8.48 8.98 -59.35
C GLN A 72 -8.17 10.00 -60.42
N GLU A 73 -7.12 10.83 -60.22
CA GLU A 73 -6.66 11.81 -61.22
C GLU A 73 -6.06 11.13 -62.45
N GLU A 74 -5.23 10.10 -62.27
CA GLU A 74 -4.69 9.30 -63.38
C GLU A 74 -5.81 8.67 -64.23
N ARG A 75 -6.83 8.07 -63.57
CA ARG A 75 -8.03 7.51 -64.21
C ARG A 75 -8.75 8.59 -65.06
N ALA A 76 -8.88 9.77 -64.48
CA ALA A 76 -9.61 10.86 -65.13
C ALA A 76 -8.89 11.39 -66.35
N LEU A 77 -7.58 11.62 -66.26
CA LEU A 77 -6.76 12.07 -67.38
C LEU A 77 -6.65 10.99 -68.49
N GLY A 78 -6.59 9.70 -68.09
CA GLY A 78 -6.65 8.59 -69.01
C GLY A 78 -7.96 8.54 -69.79
N SER A 79 -9.07 8.89 -69.13
CA SER A 79 -10.39 8.93 -69.79
C SER A 79 -10.50 10.07 -70.81
N ILE A 80 -10.09 11.29 -70.44
CA ILE A 80 -10.20 12.41 -71.40
C ILE A 80 -9.21 12.29 -72.55
N MET A 81 -8.08 11.62 -72.34
CA MET A 81 -7.08 11.40 -73.38
C MET A 81 -7.61 10.56 -74.55
N THR A 82 -8.67 9.71 -74.33
CA THR A 82 -9.33 9.01 -75.42
C THR A 82 -10.00 9.96 -76.41
N HIS A 83 -10.33 11.18 -76.02
CA HIS A 83 -10.99 12.18 -76.85
C HIS A 83 -9.97 13.20 -77.43
N ASP A 84 -8.96 13.58 -76.71
CA ASP A 84 -7.86 14.42 -77.22
C ASP A 84 -6.51 13.91 -76.69
N PHE A 85 -5.97 12.94 -77.37
CA PHE A 85 -4.71 12.28 -77.06
C PHE A 85 -3.52 13.26 -77.01
N ALA A 86 -3.48 14.19 -77.94
CA ALA A 86 -2.33 15.09 -78.07
C ALA A 86 -2.24 16.09 -76.94
N THR A 87 -3.39 16.63 -76.51
CA THR A 87 -3.45 17.67 -75.45
C THR A 87 -3.20 17.05 -74.08
N TYR A 88 -3.78 15.88 -73.74
CA TYR A 88 -3.75 15.35 -72.39
C TYR A 88 -2.65 14.32 -72.12
N ARG A 89 -1.90 13.87 -73.13
CA ARG A 89 -0.84 12.89 -72.97
C ARG A 89 0.20 13.26 -71.95
N ALA A 90 0.72 14.50 -71.97
CA ALA A 90 1.75 14.95 -71.06
C ALA A 90 1.25 15.01 -69.62
N SER A 91 0.01 15.49 -69.42
CA SER A 91 -0.63 15.54 -68.09
C SER A 91 -0.90 14.12 -67.52
N TYR A 92 -1.27 13.17 -68.38
CA TYR A 92 -1.45 11.78 -68.03
C TYR A 92 -0.15 11.08 -67.62
N GLU A 93 0.97 11.30 -68.38
CA GLU A 93 2.29 10.78 -68.04
C GLU A 93 2.82 11.37 -66.70
N GLU A 94 2.47 12.63 -66.42
CA GLU A 94 2.75 13.23 -65.10
C GLU A 94 1.91 12.65 -63.99
N ALA A 95 0.62 12.36 -64.22
CA ALA A 95 -0.25 11.71 -63.26
C ALA A 95 0.23 10.29 -62.91
N ILE A 96 0.68 9.51 -63.92
CA ILE A 96 1.35 8.23 -63.72
C ILE A 96 2.48 8.35 -62.72
N THR A 97 3.33 9.35 -62.90
CA THR A 97 4.50 9.60 -62.02
C THR A 97 4.05 9.92 -60.58
N ARG A 98 3.01 10.76 -60.42
CA ARG A 98 2.44 11.10 -59.11
C ARG A 98 1.84 9.86 -58.45
N THR A 99 1.10 9.02 -59.18
CA THR A 99 0.52 7.77 -58.66
C THR A 99 1.62 6.82 -58.17
N ASP A 100 2.68 6.65 -58.99
CA ASP A 100 3.79 5.75 -58.60
C ASP A 100 4.51 6.21 -57.33
N LEU A 101 4.72 7.51 -57.18
CA LEU A 101 5.30 8.10 -55.96
C LEU A 101 4.38 7.90 -54.76
N ALA A 102 3.08 8.19 -54.88
CA ALA A 102 2.13 8.02 -53.81
C ALA A 102 2.01 6.57 -53.34
N PHE A 103 2.03 5.60 -54.26
CA PHE A 103 2.08 4.18 -53.93
C PHE A 103 3.41 3.75 -53.30
N GLN A 104 4.52 4.37 -53.69
CA GLN A 104 5.82 4.17 -53.05
C GLN A 104 5.80 4.64 -51.59
N ASP A 105 5.26 5.83 -51.33
CA ASP A 105 5.15 6.41 -50.00
C ASP A 105 4.21 5.54 -49.12
N LEU A 106 3.06 5.15 -49.65
CA LEU A 106 2.15 4.21 -48.95
C LEU A 106 2.85 2.88 -48.60
N ARG A 107 3.67 2.33 -49.49
CA ARG A 107 4.43 1.11 -49.25
C ARG A 107 5.47 1.31 -48.14
N VAL A 108 6.13 2.44 -48.09
CA VAL A 108 7.08 2.78 -47.03
C VAL A 108 6.38 2.92 -45.69
N ALA A 109 5.30 3.70 -45.61
CA ALA A 109 4.52 3.88 -44.41
C ALA A 109 3.96 2.53 -43.91
N TRP A 110 3.37 1.74 -44.82
CA TRP A 110 2.89 0.40 -44.50
C TRP A 110 3.98 -0.52 -43.95
N SER A 111 5.17 -0.54 -44.58
CA SER A 111 6.29 -1.36 -44.11
C SER A 111 6.76 -0.97 -42.70
N ARG A 112 6.67 0.32 -42.34
CA ARG A 112 7.05 0.88 -41.05
C ARG A 112 6.03 0.56 -39.97
N HIS A 113 4.73 0.63 -40.28
CA HIS A 113 3.66 0.63 -39.28
C HIS A 113 2.80 -0.64 -39.26
N ARG A 114 2.97 -1.60 -40.19
CA ARG A 114 2.13 -2.81 -40.32
C ARG A 114 2.00 -3.65 -39.06
N THR A 115 2.98 -3.61 -38.15
CA THR A 115 2.94 -4.34 -36.87
C THR A 115 2.17 -3.60 -35.78
N GLN A 116 1.89 -2.33 -35.98
CA GLN A 116 1.16 -1.47 -35.06
C GLN A 116 -0.30 -1.30 -35.50
N VAL A 117 -0.56 -1.37 -36.79
CA VAL A 117 -1.91 -1.29 -37.37
C VAL A 117 -2.67 -2.58 -37.07
N PRO A 118 -3.98 -2.53 -36.72
CA PRO A 118 -4.79 -3.69 -36.46
C PRO A 118 -4.79 -4.69 -37.63
N SER A 119 -4.81 -5.97 -37.32
CA SER A 119 -4.80 -7.05 -38.32
C SER A 119 -6.00 -7.02 -39.27
N THR A 120 -7.08 -6.37 -38.90
CA THR A 120 -8.29 -6.16 -39.71
C THR A 120 -8.03 -5.26 -40.92
N ALA A 121 -7.13 -4.30 -40.82
CA ALA A 121 -6.78 -3.40 -41.92
C ALA A 121 -5.62 -3.93 -42.79
N THR A 122 -4.99 -5.04 -42.41
CA THR A 122 -3.82 -5.57 -43.11
C THR A 122 -4.17 -6.11 -44.52
N PRO A 123 -5.21 -6.95 -44.72
CA PRO A 123 -5.54 -7.47 -46.05
C PRO A 123 -5.90 -6.35 -47.06
N PRO A 124 -6.78 -5.38 -46.71
CA PRO A 124 -7.15 -4.33 -47.66
C PRO A 124 -5.96 -3.54 -48.22
N ILE A 125 -5.01 -3.13 -47.38
CA ILE A 125 -3.82 -2.38 -47.83
C ILE A 125 -2.89 -3.27 -48.69
N SER A 126 -2.73 -4.54 -48.32
CA SER A 126 -1.93 -5.49 -49.09
C SER A 126 -2.54 -5.74 -50.48
N ASP A 127 -3.88 -5.80 -50.57
CA ASP A 127 -4.59 -5.99 -51.82
C ASP A 127 -4.45 -4.75 -52.74
N VAL A 128 -4.54 -3.55 -52.19
CA VAL A 128 -4.29 -2.30 -52.93
C VAL A 128 -2.86 -2.25 -53.52
N LEU A 129 -1.86 -2.59 -52.68
CA LEU A 129 -0.47 -2.61 -53.11
C LEU A 129 -0.19 -3.70 -54.15
N ALA A 130 -0.92 -4.78 -54.12
CA ALA A 130 -0.85 -5.85 -55.12
C ALA A 130 -1.52 -5.42 -56.45
N ALA A 131 -2.68 -4.76 -56.38
CA ALA A 131 -3.42 -4.29 -57.53
C ALA A 131 -2.68 -3.21 -58.36
N GLN A 132 -1.71 -2.48 -57.76
CA GLN A 132 -0.86 -1.54 -58.47
C GLN A 132 -0.16 -2.19 -59.69
N VAL A 133 0.16 -3.47 -59.65
CA VAL A 133 0.82 -4.18 -60.75
C VAL A 133 -0.06 -4.18 -62.00
N SER A 134 -1.39 -4.26 -61.85
CA SER A 134 -2.34 -4.22 -62.96
C SER A 134 -2.38 -2.87 -63.69
N LEU A 135 -1.96 -1.80 -63.04
CA LEU A 135 -1.93 -0.47 -63.66
C LEU A 135 -0.98 -0.39 -64.87
N THR A 136 0.06 -1.23 -64.90
CA THR A 136 1.00 -1.25 -66.03
C THR A 136 0.29 -1.58 -67.35
N ASP A 137 -0.57 -2.58 -67.35
CA ASP A 137 -1.33 -3.03 -68.52
C ASP A 137 -2.36 -1.96 -68.92
N PHE A 138 -3.00 -1.31 -67.94
CA PHE A 138 -3.99 -0.25 -68.17
C PHE A 138 -3.34 0.97 -68.81
N ARG A 139 -2.16 1.39 -68.35
CA ARG A 139 -1.36 2.50 -68.85
C ARG A 139 -0.90 2.28 -70.28
N GLU A 140 -0.43 1.07 -70.60
CA GLU A 140 -0.02 0.69 -71.93
C GLU A 140 -1.20 0.75 -72.90
N ALA A 141 -2.38 0.24 -72.49
CA ALA A 141 -3.60 0.31 -73.30
C ALA A 141 -4.03 1.79 -73.53
N THR A 142 -4.01 2.62 -72.48
CA THR A 142 -4.40 4.04 -72.56
C THR A 142 -3.43 4.89 -73.40
N LEU A 143 -2.13 4.62 -73.38
CA LEU A 143 -1.11 5.30 -74.15
C LEU A 143 -1.11 4.90 -75.66
N THR A 144 -1.96 3.94 -76.05
CA THR A 144 -2.12 3.54 -77.45
C THR A 144 -3.09 4.50 -78.15
N PRO A 145 -2.70 5.22 -79.24
CA PRO A 145 -3.61 6.09 -79.95
C PRO A 145 -4.86 5.34 -80.44
N ASN A 146 -6.04 5.88 -80.22
CA ASN A 146 -7.36 5.26 -80.44
C ASN A 146 -7.63 3.97 -79.62
N GLY A 147 -6.96 3.82 -78.43
CA GLY A 147 -7.24 2.75 -77.47
C GLY A 147 -8.65 2.83 -76.92
N GLU A 148 -9.14 1.68 -76.39
CA GLU A 148 -10.40 1.67 -75.66
C GLU A 148 -10.28 2.39 -74.31
N SER A 149 -11.38 2.94 -73.82
CA SER A 149 -11.41 3.56 -72.50
C SER A 149 -11.10 2.52 -71.42
N THR A 150 -10.09 2.80 -70.61
CA THR A 150 -9.65 1.96 -69.47
C THR A 150 -10.29 2.39 -68.16
N PHE A 151 -11.23 3.33 -68.17
CA PHE A 151 -11.87 3.89 -67.00
C PHE A 151 -12.44 2.82 -66.05
N SER A 152 -13.12 1.81 -66.59
CA SER A 152 -13.71 0.71 -65.82
C SER A 152 -12.65 -0.14 -65.09
N LEU A 153 -11.49 -0.35 -65.71
CA LEU A 153 -10.37 -1.09 -65.14
C LEU A 153 -9.73 -0.34 -63.96
N TYR A 154 -9.53 0.96 -64.14
CA TYR A 154 -9.06 1.82 -63.03
C TYR A 154 -10.06 1.89 -61.89
N THR A 155 -11.38 1.85 -62.18
CA THR A 155 -12.44 1.92 -61.16
C THR A 155 -12.37 0.77 -60.17
N GLU A 156 -11.94 -0.42 -60.56
CA GLU A 156 -11.72 -1.54 -59.64
C GLU A 156 -10.60 -1.25 -58.64
N VAL A 157 -9.45 -0.74 -59.12
CA VAL A 157 -8.31 -0.41 -58.25
C VAL A 157 -8.63 0.79 -57.34
N VAL A 158 -9.32 1.82 -57.87
CA VAL A 158 -9.81 2.97 -57.10
C VAL A 158 -10.75 2.50 -56.00
N SER A 159 -11.69 1.60 -56.31
CA SER A 159 -12.64 1.05 -55.33
C SER A 159 -11.93 0.28 -54.18
N LEU A 160 -10.90 -0.50 -54.52
CA LEU A 160 -10.06 -1.19 -53.52
C LEU A 160 -9.32 -0.19 -52.65
N SER A 161 -8.70 0.84 -53.25
CA SER A 161 -7.97 1.87 -52.52
C SER A 161 -8.89 2.67 -51.59
N LEU A 162 -10.05 3.07 -52.08
CA LEU A 162 -11.07 3.76 -51.31
C LEU A 162 -11.55 2.92 -50.10
N ALA A 163 -11.88 1.65 -50.34
CA ALA A 163 -12.32 0.75 -49.29
C ALA A 163 -11.25 0.54 -48.21
N ALA A 164 -9.98 0.38 -48.61
CA ALA A 164 -8.86 0.23 -47.69
C ALA A 164 -8.64 1.49 -46.86
N THR A 165 -8.72 2.67 -47.47
CA THR A 165 -8.59 3.95 -46.76
C THR A 165 -9.73 4.18 -45.78
N LEU A 166 -10.99 3.86 -46.18
CA LEU A 166 -12.14 3.93 -45.27
C LEU A 166 -12.03 2.95 -44.09
N ASP A 167 -11.46 1.78 -44.31
CA ASP A 167 -11.22 0.82 -43.23
C ASP A 167 -10.12 1.28 -42.26
N LEU A 168 -9.08 1.91 -42.75
CA LEU A 168 -8.09 2.57 -41.87
C LEU A 168 -8.71 3.65 -41.00
N LEU A 169 -9.52 4.53 -41.59
CA LEU A 169 -10.21 5.60 -40.85
C LEU A 169 -11.11 5.05 -39.72
N LYS A 170 -11.72 3.87 -39.91
CA LYS A 170 -12.55 3.21 -38.87
C LYS A 170 -11.72 2.63 -37.71
N GLN A 171 -10.41 2.44 -37.87
CA GLN A 171 -9.54 1.91 -36.81
C GLN A 171 -9.14 2.99 -35.79
N THR A 172 -9.49 4.24 -36.00
CA THR A 172 -9.28 5.32 -35.04
C THR A 172 -10.41 5.36 -34.01
N ASP A 173 -10.24 4.60 -32.92
CA ASP A 173 -11.24 4.47 -31.83
C ASP A 173 -11.24 5.66 -30.85
N ASP A 174 -10.54 6.76 -31.17
CA ASP A 174 -10.51 7.96 -30.33
C ASP A 174 -11.79 8.80 -30.56
N PRO A 175 -12.67 8.94 -29.54
CA PRO A 175 -13.88 9.73 -29.70
C PRO A 175 -13.64 11.18 -30.12
N ALA A 176 -12.46 11.76 -29.78
CA ALA A 176 -12.10 13.12 -30.14
C ALA A 176 -11.77 13.26 -31.63
N LEU A 177 -11.43 12.16 -32.31
CA LEU A 177 -11.10 12.11 -33.73
C LEU A 177 -12.26 11.62 -34.62
N SER A 178 -13.25 10.97 -34.00
CA SER A 178 -14.33 10.25 -34.69
C SER A 178 -15.08 11.12 -35.71
N ASP A 179 -15.43 12.34 -35.39
CA ASP A 179 -16.21 13.19 -36.29
C ASP A 179 -15.35 13.66 -37.48
N ARG A 180 -14.09 14.02 -37.24
CA ARG A 180 -13.18 14.42 -38.31
C ARG A 180 -12.83 13.27 -39.26
N THR A 181 -12.60 12.07 -38.72
CA THR A 181 -12.36 10.88 -39.57
C THR A 181 -13.59 10.50 -40.38
N ARG A 182 -14.80 10.75 -39.87
CA ARG A 182 -16.05 10.58 -40.64
C ARG A 182 -16.17 11.61 -41.75
N ILE A 183 -15.85 12.90 -41.48
CA ILE A 183 -15.85 13.94 -42.53
C ILE A 183 -14.88 13.54 -43.66
N ILE A 184 -13.68 13.02 -43.33
CA ILE A 184 -12.74 12.53 -44.34
C ILE A 184 -13.37 11.40 -45.15
N GLY A 185 -14.00 10.42 -44.51
CA GLY A 185 -14.68 9.32 -45.18
C GLY A 185 -15.82 9.77 -46.11
N ASP A 186 -16.60 10.76 -45.65
CA ASP A 186 -17.67 11.34 -46.46
C ASP A 186 -17.11 12.12 -47.66
N LEU A 187 -16.03 12.88 -47.46
CA LEU A 187 -15.34 13.60 -48.58
C LEU A 187 -14.72 12.66 -49.60
N LEU A 188 -14.20 11.51 -49.18
CA LEU A 188 -13.71 10.48 -50.11
C LEU A 188 -14.83 9.95 -51.01
N ASN A 189 -16.01 9.68 -50.43
CA ASN A 189 -17.18 9.26 -51.17
C ASN A 189 -17.69 10.39 -52.10
N VAL A 190 -17.63 11.62 -51.63
CA VAL A 190 -17.94 12.83 -52.44
C VAL A 190 -16.98 12.95 -53.64
N SER A 191 -15.67 12.78 -53.41
CA SER A 191 -14.64 12.80 -54.45
C SER A 191 -14.96 11.75 -55.53
N GLU A 192 -15.21 10.50 -55.15
CA GLU A 192 -15.52 9.43 -56.10
C GLU A 192 -16.81 9.72 -56.89
N ALA A 193 -17.85 10.25 -56.21
CA ALA A 193 -19.08 10.62 -56.89
C ALA A 193 -18.90 11.77 -57.90
N LEU A 194 -18.04 12.75 -57.57
CA LEU A 194 -17.70 13.81 -58.51
C LEU A 194 -16.91 13.31 -59.74
N HIS A 195 -15.95 12.39 -59.52
CA HIS A 195 -15.22 11.74 -60.58
C HIS A 195 -16.13 10.90 -61.48
N ALA A 196 -17.06 10.13 -60.92
CA ALA A 196 -18.03 9.37 -61.68
C ALA A 196 -18.96 10.29 -62.49
N ARG A 197 -19.45 11.36 -61.87
CA ARG A 197 -20.28 12.37 -62.60
C ARG A 197 -19.49 13.01 -63.74
N ARG A 198 -18.23 13.40 -63.52
CA ARG A 198 -17.36 13.99 -64.53
C ARG A 198 -17.24 13.05 -65.75
N PHE A 199 -16.97 11.78 -65.50
CA PHE A 199 -16.87 10.78 -66.56
C PHE A 199 -18.18 10.57 -67.34
N MET A 200 -19.32 10.44 -66.63
CA MET A 200 -20.61 10.19 -67.30
C MET A 200 -21.05 11.35 -68.21
N ILE A 201 -20.89 12.58 -67.76
CA ILE A 201 -21.19 13.75 -68.59
C ILE A 201 -20.17 13.88 -69.76
N GLN A 202 -18.88 13.62 -69.47
CA GLN A 202 -17.84 13.63 -70.50
C GLN A 202 -18.14 12.63 -71.64
N GLU A 203 -18.56 11.41 -71.32
CA GLU A 203 -18.93 10.43 -72.35
C GLU A 203 -20.14 10.89 -73.16
N ALA A 204 -21.16 11.47 -72.52
CA ALA A 204 -22.33 11.98 -73.22
C ALA A 204 -21.97 13.13 -74.21
N LEU A 205 -21.14 14.07 -73.75
CA LEU A 205 -20.65 15.19 -74.56
C LEU A 205 -19.77 14.68 -75.69
N ALA A 206 -18.90 13.72 -75.48
CA ALA A 206 -18.01 13.15 -76.48
C ALA A 206 -18.75 12.33 -77.54
N ALA A 207 -19.76 11.56 -77.15
CA ALA A 207 -20.62 10.88 -78.07
C ALA A 207 -21.51 11.78 -78.91
N ASN A 208 -21.68 13.03 -78.44
CA ASN A 208 -22.64 13.98 -79.00
C ASN A 208 -24.07 13.36 -79.11
N GLU A 209 -24.44 12.67 -78.05
CA GLU A 209 -25.75 11.97 -77.94
C GLU A 209 -26.36 12.29 -76.58
N ALA A 210 -27.71 12.30 -76.49
CA ALA A 210 -28.41 12.41 -75.22
C ALA A 210 -28.11 11.19 -74.36
N MET A 211 -28.03 11.38 -73.05
CA MET A 211 -27.82 10.28 -72.12
C MET A 211 -28.99 9.28 -72.21
N SER A 212 -28.68 7.99 -72.27
CA SER A 212 -29.69 6.95 -72.24
C SER A 212 -30.46 6.96 -70.93
N GLU A 213 -31.66 6.38 -70.89
CA GLU A 213 -32.46 6.24 -69.67
C GLU A 213 -31.69 5.48 -68.57
N GLU A 214 -30.92 4.46 -68.92
CA GLU A 214 -30.06 3.70 -68.01
C GLU A 214 -28.92 4.58 -67.45
N SER A 215 -28.27 5.36 -68.31
CA SER A 215 -27.19 6.31 -67.91
C SER A 215 -27.76 7.40 -67.00
N LEU A 216 -28.97 7.93 -67.27
CA LEU A 216 -29.63 8.92 -66.40
C LEU A 216 -29.94 8.34 -65.03
N LEU A 217 -30.44 7.10 -64.94
CA LEU A 217 -30.68 6.42 -63.66
C LEU A 217 -29.40 6.22 -62.84
N GLN A 218 -28.32 5.80 -63.50
CA GLN A 218 -26.99 5.70 -62.84
C GLN A 218 -26.48 7.06 -62.39
N PHE A 219 -26.64 8.10 -63.19
CA PHE A 219 -26.27 9.47 -62.86
C PHE A 219 -27.05 10.00 -61.65
N ASP A 220 -28.34 9.69 -61.56
CA ASP A 220 -29.17 10.07 -60.38
C ASP A 220 -28.69 9.36 -59.11
N VAL A 221 -28.29 8.11 -59.18
CA VAL A 221 -27.69 7.39 -58.05
C VAL A 221 -26.41 8.05 -57.58
N VAL A 222 -25.49 8.34 -58.51
CA VAL A 222 -24.23 8.99 -58.20
C VAL A 222 -24.44 10.37 -57.65
N THR A 223 -25.41 11.14 -58.18
CA THR A 223 -25.77 12.49 -57.69
C THR A 223 -26.42 12.41 -56.30
N SER A 224 -27.22 11.38 -56.04
CA SER A 224 -27.76 11.16 -54.68
C SER A 224 -26.67 10.87 -53.67
N ASN A 225 -25.69 10.02 -54.02
CA ASN A 225 -24.53 9.71 -53.17
C ASN A 225 -23.70 10.97 -52.87
N LEU A 226 -23.44 11.82 -53.90
CA LEU A 226 -22.78 13.10 -53.75
C LEU A 226 -23.50 14.01 -52.76
N ARG A 227 -24.82 14.17 -52.92
CA ARG A 227 -25.62 15.03 -52.01
C ARG A 227 -25.64 14.45 -50.59
N GLN A 228 -25.75 13.14 -50.42
CA GLN A 228 -25.73 12.49 -49.14
C GLN A 228 -24.38 12.68 -48.43
N GLY A 229 -23.26 12.44 -49.13
CA GLY A 229 -21.91 12.62 -48.57
C GLY A 229 -21.68 14.06 -48.12
N LEU A 230 -22.01 15.02 -48.97
CA LEU A 230 -21.89 16.47 -48.62
C LEU A 230 -22.76 16.85 -47.42
N PHE A 231 -24.02 16.32 -47.35
CA PHE A 231 -24.89 16.60 -46.20
C PHE A 231 -24.33 16.01 -44.90
N GLN A 232 -23.78 14.81 -44.96
CA GLN A 232 -23.16 14.16 -43.82
C GLN A 232 -21.91 14.92 -43.36
N ALA A 233 -21.00 15.26 -44.28
CA ALA A 233 -19.81 16.05 -43.97
C ALA A 233 -20.18 17.41 -43.35
N ARG A 234 -21.18 18.12 -43.94
CA ARG A 234 -21.68 19.39 -43.41
C ARG A 234 -22.24 19.29 -42.00
N SER A 235 -22.90 18.16 -41.69
CA SER A 235 -23.53 17.96 -40.36
C SER A 235 -22.51 17.81 -39.22
N LEU A 236 -21.28 17.43 -39.54
CA LEU A 236 -20.18 17.19 -38.61
C LEU A 236 -19.11 18.30 -38.63
N ALA A 237 -19.04 19.06 -39.73
CA ALA A 237 -18.04 20.09 -39.91
C ALA A 237 -18.36 21.35 -39.09
N GLU A 238 -17.32 21.99 -38.57
CA GLU A 238 -17.38 23.23 -37.78
C GLU A 238 -16.37 24.26 -38.30
N GLY A 239 -16.58 25.55 -38.02
CA GLY A 239 -15.66 26.63 -38.32
C GLY A 239 -15.27 26.68 -39.81
N SER A 240 -13.98 26.72 -40.10
CA SER A 240 -13.43 26.81 -41.48
C SER A 240 -13.73 25.56 -42.32
N ASP A 241 -13.90 24.40 -41.70
CA ASP A 241 -14.21 23.17 -42.43
C ASP A 241 -15.66 23.20 -42.91
N LEU A 242 -16.58 23.75 -42.10
CA LEU A 242 -17.96 23.97 -42.51
C LEU A 242 -18.06 24.92 -43.69
N GLU A 243 -17.32 26.04 -43.65
CA GLU A 243 -17.26 27.01 -44.76
C GLU A 243 -16.75 26.34 -46.07
N ALA A 244 -15.71 25.51 -45.96
CA ALA A 244 -15.17 24.79 -47.09
C ALA A 244 -16.14 23.74 -47.67
N VAL A 245 -16.85 22.99 -46.81
CA VAL A 245 -17.90 22.04 -47.24
C VAL A 245 -19.04 22.79 -47.92
N GLU A 246 -19.46 23.94 -47.41
CA GLU A 246 -20.50 24.78 -48.03
C GLU A 246 -20.05 25.32 -49.38
N GLU A 247 -18.77 25.70 -49.55
CA GLU A 247 -18.18 26.08 -50.84
C GLU A 247 -18.27 24.94 -51.88
N ILE A 248 -17.93 23.72 -51.48
CA ILE A 248 -18.06 22.51 -52.33
C ILE A 248 -19.52 22.23 -52.68
N MET A 249 -20.45 22.50 -51.77
CA MET A 249 -21.90 22.24 -51.97
C MET A 249 -22.57 23.26 -52.94
N SER A 250 -22.32 24.53 -52.71
CA SER A 250 -23.10 25.65 -53.29
C SER A 250 -22.27 26.87 -53.59
N GLY A 251 -20.94 26.79 -53.61
CA GLY A 251 -20.06 27.89 -54.05
C GLY A 251 -20.14 28.11 -55.55
N PRO A 252 -19.52 29.18 -56.05
CA PRO A 252 -19.56 29.55 -57.47
C PRO A 252 -19.13 28.43 -58.41
N VAL A 253 -18.11 27.64 -58.03
CA VAL A 253 -17.62 26.49 -58.81
C VAL A 253 -18.67 25.38 -58.86
N ALA A 254 -19.37 25.14 -57.76
CA ALA A 254 -20.42 24.14 -57.67
C ALA A 254 -21.64 24.56 -58.54
N GLU A 255 -22.09 25.80 -58.40
CA GLU A 255 -23.19 26.36 -59.17
C GLU A 255 -22.93 26.26 -60.67
N PHE A 256 -21.70 26.71 -61.11
CA PHE A 256 -21.32 26.64 -62.54
C PHE A 256 -21.30 25.21 -63.08
N SER A 257 -20.78 24.25 -62.33
CA SER A 257 -20.77 22.83 -62.73
C SER A 257 -22.19 22.20 -62.74
N GLU A 258 -23.08 22.58 -61.81
CA GLU A 258 -24.46 22.09 -61.78
C GLU A 258 -25.29 22.69 -62.93
N ASP A 259 -25.07 23.96 -63.29
CA ASP A 259 -25.69 24.57 -64.50
C ASP A 259 -25.33 23.79 -65.77
N MET A 260 -24.04 23.45 -65.95
CA MET A 260 -23.60 22.59 -67.07
C MET A 260 -24.27 21.20 -67.05
N VAL A 261 -24.34 20.55 -65.89
CA VAL A 261 -25.03 19.27 -65.72
C VAL A 261 -26.50 19.41 -66.10
N GLN A 262 -27.19 20.43 -65.64
CA GLN A 262 -28.59 20.66 -65.97
C GLN A 262 -28.81 20.79 -67.49
N VAL A 263 -27.95 21.52 -68.17
CA VAL A 263 -28.00 21.68 -69.64
C VAL A 263 -27.86 20.33 -70.32
N VAL A 264 -26.85 19.52 -69.95
CA VAL A 264 -26.59 18.20 -70.59
C VAL A 264 -27.68 17.17 -70.28
N THR A 265 -28.24 17.16 -69.10
CA THR A 265 -29.22 16.14 -68.64
C THR A 265 -30.67 16.47 -68.98
N SER A 266 -31.01 17.72 -69.23
CA SER A 266 -32.39 18.19 -69.50
C SER A 266 -32.66 18.54 -70.95
N SER A 267 -31.68 18.59 -71.82
CA SER A 267 -31.84 19.00 -73.20
C SER A 267 -32.01 17.77 -74.10
N ASP A 268 -33.07 17.79 -74.91
CA ASP A 268 -33.24 16.86 -76.04
C ASP A 268 -32.37 17.32 -77.26
N ASP A 269 -31.71 18.47 -77.17
CA ASP A 269 -30.88 19.03 -78.24
C ASP A 269 -29.44 18.57 -78.06
N ILE A 270 -28.84 18.11 -79.15
CA ILE A 270 -27.49 17.52 -79.17
C ILE A 270 -26.40 18.59 -79.05
N ASP A 271 -26.66 19.84 -79.48
CA ASP A 271 -25.71 20.94 -79.40
C ASP A 271 -25.91 21.74 -78.09
N HIS A 272 -25.27 21.29 -77.05
CA HIS A 272 -25.34 21.89 -75.70
C HIS A 272 -24.49 23.18 -75.59
N GLY A 273 -23.64 23.50 -76.59
CA GLY A 273 -22.68 24.60 -76.51
C GLY A 273 -21.59 24.44 -75.43
N ILE A 274 -21.51 23.22 -74.83
CA ILE A 274 -20.52 22.86 -73.80
C ILE A 274 -19.52 21.89 -74.45
N THR A 275 -18.22 22.25 -74.42
CA THR A 275 -17.17 21.33 -74.87
C THR A 275 -16.76 20.35 -73.78
N VAL A 276 -16.21 19.19 -74.18
CA VAL A 276 -15.70 18.18 -73.26
C VAL A 276 -14.64 18.77 -72.33
N GLU A 277 -13.75 19.64 -72.87
CA GLU A 277 -12.70 20.32 -72.10
C GLU A 277 -13.28 21.27 -71.05
N ALA A 278 -14.25 22.16 -71.46
CA ALA A 278 -14.88 23.08 -70.55
C ALA A 278 -15.61 22.38 -69.39
N TRP A 279 -16.25 21.25 -69.70
CA TRP A 279 -16.82 20.40 -68.66
C TRP A 279 -15.77 19.78 -67.75
N PHE A 280 -14.70 19.18 -68.35
CA PHE A 280 -13.62 18.55 -67.60
C PHE A 280 -12.97 19.51 -66.64
N ASP A 281 -12.65 20.74 -67.08
CA ASP A 281 -12.02 21.79 -66.27
C ASP A 281 -12.97 22.26 -65.14
N SER A 282 -14.25 22.46 -65.43
CA SER A 282 -15.24 22.86 -64.45
C SER A 282 -15.44 21.80 -63.36
N ALA A 283 -15.57 20.55 -63.77
CA ALA A 283 -15.73 19.43 -62.84
C ALA A 283 -14.47 19.17 -62.00
N SER A 284 -13.26 19.32 -62.63
CA SER A 284 -11.98 19.21 -61.95
C SER A 284 -11.83 20.26 -60.88
N ALA A 285 -12.18 21.52 -61.16
CA ALA A 285 -12.12 22.60 -60.18
C ALA A 285 -12.95 22.30 -58.90
N ARG A 286 -14.09 21.64 -59.04
CA ARG A 286 -14.90 21.19 -57.87
C ARG A 286 -14.25 20.05 -57.11
N ILE A 287 -13.64 19.09 -57.81
CA ILE A 287 -12.87 17.98 -57.23
C ILE A 287 -11.65 18.53 -56.45
N ASP A 288 -10.97 19.54 -56.97
CA ASP A 288 -9.82 20.15 -56.34
C ASP A 288 -10.17 20.76 -54.95
N LEU A 289 -11.36 21.35 -54.81
CA LEU A 289 -11.83 21.84 -53.50
C LEU A 289 -11.90 20.69 -52.47
N VAL A 290 -12.34 19.50 -52.89
CA VAL A 290 -12.37 18.32 -52.00
C VAL A 290 -10.96 17.81 -51.70
N ASN A 291 -10.10 17.79 -52.73
CA ASN A 291 -8.72 17.33 -52.62
C ASN A 291 -7.88 18.27 -51.75
N ASP A 292 -8.21 19.58 -51.69
CA ASP A 292 -7.59 20.55 -50.80
C ASP A 292 -8.08 20.47 -49.36
N LEU A 293 -9.38 20.16 -49.16
CA LEU A 293 -9.99 20.10 -47.83
C LEU A 293 -9.60 18.81 -47.07
N THR A 294 -9.61 17.67 -47.76
CA THR A 294 -9.37 16.35 -47.13
C THR A 294 -8.00 16.27 -46.44
N PRO A 295 -6.85 16.65 -47.02
CA PRO A 295 -5.56 16.66 -46.33
C PRO A 295 -5.48 17.64 -45.16
N ARG A 296 -6.19 18.79 -45.23
CA ARG A 296 -6.24 19.74 -44.11
C ARG A 296 -6.91 19.14 -42.88
N ILE A 297 -8.07 18.54 -43.07
CA ILE A 297 -8.77 17.86 -41.96
C ILE A 297 -7.92 16.70 -41.45
N HIS A 298 -7.25 15.96 -42.36
CA HIS A 298 -6.37 14.85 -41.96
C HIS A 298 -5.18 15.34 -41.14
N ALA A 299 -4.56 16.49 -41.48
CA ALA A 299 -3.46 17.08 -40.72
C ALA A 299 -3.89 17.46 -39.30
N ASP A 300 -5.12 17.96 -39.13
CA ASP A 300 -5.70 18.22 -37.80
C ASP A 300 -5.91 16.92 -36.97
N VAL A 301 -6.35 15.84 -37.64
CA VAL A 301 -6.46 14.51 -37.03
C VAL A 301 -5.06 14.01 -36.60
N ALA A 302 -4.06 14.15 -37.47
CA ALA A 302 -2.68 13.77 -37.17
C ALA A 302 -2.09 14.55 -35.98
N GLY A 303 -2.30 15.86 -35.97
CA GLY A 303 -1.89 16.71 -34.85
C GLY A 303 -2.53 16.29 -33.52
N ALA A 304 -3.84 16.04 -33.53
CA ALA A 304 -4.56 15.63 -32.33
C ALA A 304 -4.18 14.21 -31.86
N ALA A 305 -3.90 13.28 -32.78
CA ALA A 305 -3.39 11.94 -32.46
C ALA A 305 -1.99 12.01 -31.80
N LEU A 306 -1.09 12.82 -32.34
CA LEU A 306 0.24 13.06 -31.77
C LEU A 306 0.17 13.71 -30.39
N ASP A 307 -0.73 14.67 -30.19
CA ASP A 307 -0.95 15.29 -28.88
C ASP A 307 -1.47 14.29 -27.85
N THR A 308 -2.33 13.37 -28.28
CA THR A 308 -2.83 12.30 -27.41
C THR A 308 -1.71 11.33 -27.03
N LEU A 309 -0.86 10.93 -27.98
CA LEU A 309 0.32 10.10 -27.72
C LEU A 309 1.28 10.80 -26.74
N ASN A 310 1.63 12.06 -27.01
CA ASN A 310 2.52 12.85 -26.16
C ASN A 310 1.96 13.02 -24.72
N ARG A 311 0.65 13.16 -24.57
CA ARG A 311 -0.01 13.18 -23.25
C ARG A 311 0.09 11.82 -22.57
N ALA A 312 -0.23 10.73 -23.26
CA ALA A 312 -0.18 9.39 -22.71
C ALA A 312 1.25 9.01 -22.27
N GLU A 313 2.28 9.37 -23.04
CA GLU A 313 3.67 9.14 -22.69
C GLU A 313 4.12 9.97 -21.48
N ARG A 314 3.79 11.25 -21.43
CA ARG A 314 4.10 12.10 -20.25
C ARG A 314 3.42 11.56 -18.99
N ASP A 315 2.17 11.14 -19.08
CA ASP A 315 1.43 10.53 -17.98
C ASP A 315 2.05 9.21 -17.52
N LEU A 316 2.46 8.37 -18.46
CA LEU A 316 3.16 7.12 -18.18
C LEU A 316 4.44 7.37 -17.37
N TRP A 317 5.30 8.27 -17.82
CA TRP A 317 6.56 8.57 -17.16
C TRP A 317 6.36 9.26 -15.80
N SER A 318 5.56 10.33 -15.75
CA SER A 318 5.37 11.13 -14.54
C SER A 318 4.71 10.31 -13.42
N ARG A 319 3.66 9.57 -13.73
CA ARG A 319 2.97 8.72 -12.76
C ARG A 319 3.79 7.50 -12.35
N SER A 320 4.55 6.91 -13.27
CA SER A 320 5.45 5.80 -12.94
C SER A 320 6.57 6.22 -11.99
N ILE A 321 7.16 7.40 -12.18
CA ILE A 321 8.17 7.97 -11.28
C ILE A 321 7.56 8.24 -9.90
N LEU A 322 6.40 8.89 -9.84
CA LEU A 322 5.71 9.18 -8.58
C LEU A 322 5.36 7.92 -7.80
N LEU A 323 4.78 6.92 -8.48
CA LEU A 323 4.40 5.64 -7.86
C LEU A 323 5.63 4.87 -7.39
N SER A 324 6.74 4.90 -8.14
CA SER A 324 8.00 4.29 -7.73
C SER A 324 8.58 4.97 -6.49
N ALA A 325 8.53 6.29 -6.41
CA ALA A 325 8.95 7.06 -5.24
C ALA A 325 8.09 6.72 -4.00
N LEU A 326 6.77 6.64 -4.16
CA LEU A 326 5.84 6.23 -3.10
C LEU A 326 6.10 4.78 -2.64
N PHE A 327 6.41 3.87 -3.56
CA PHE A 327 6.76 2.49 -3.24
C PHE A 327 8.06 2.41 -2.43
N ILE A 328 9.09 3.15 -2.82
CA ILE A 328 10.35 3.25 -2.06
C ILE A 328 10.09 3.83 -0.66
N LEU A 329 9.29 4.88 -0.56
CA LEU A 329 8.91 5.48 0.73
C LEU A 329 8.17 4.47 1.61
N ALA A 330 7.23 3.70 1.05
CA ALA A 330 6.52 2.65 1.79
C ALA A 330 7.46 1.58 2.34
N ILE A 331 8.47 1.15 1.56
CA ILE A 331 9.51 0.22 2.01
C ILE A 331 10.33 0.83 3.16
N LEU A 332 10.75 2.09 3.04
CA LEU A 332 11.53 2.77 4.08
C LEU A 332 10.74 2.90 5.39
N VAL A 333 9.47 3.30 5.32
CA VAL A 333 8.58 3.41 6.49
C VAL A 333 8.36 2.03 7.13
N ALA A 334 8.09 1.00 6.32
CA ALA A 334 7.90 -0.37 6.81
C ALA A 334 9.17 -0.92 7.47
N SER A 335 10.33 -0.70 6.86
CA SER A 335 11.63 -1.11 7.40
C SER A 335 11.93 -0.41 8.73
N ASN A 336 11.72 0.91 8.81
CA ASN A 336 11.92 1.68 10.04
C ASN A 336 10.98 1.24 11.17
N ALA A 337 9.71 0.94 10.86
CA ALA A 337 8.75 0.43 11.85
C ALA A 337 9.20 -0.94 12.42
N VAL A 338 9.68 -1.84 11.58
CA VAL A 338 10.21 -3.15 11.99
C VAL A 338 11.48 -2.99 12.84
N PHE A 339 12.38 -2.09 12.45
CA PHE A 339 13.61 -1.82 13.20
C PHE A 339 13.31 -1.25 14.60
N ALA A 340 12.42 -0.24 14.68
CA ALA A 340 12.03 0.36 15.96
C ALA A 340 11.34 -0.62 16.92
N THR A 341 10.57 -1.60 16.41
CA THR A 341 9.96 -2.63 17.25
C THR A 341 10.99 -3.63 17.79
N ARG A 342 12.05 -3.93 17.03
CA ARG A 342 13.15 -4.79 17.48
C ARG A 342 13.99 -4.13 18.58
N GLU A 343 14.42 -2.89 18.39
CA GLU A 343 15.21 -2.15 19.41
C GLU A 343 14.47 -2.05 20.74
N ARG A 344 13.17 -1.71 20.72
CA ARG A 344 12.36 -1.67 21.94
C ARG A 344 12.25 -3.03 22.63
N GLY A 345 12.15 -4.10 21.85
CA GLY A 345 12.10 -5.46 22.37
C GLY A 345 13.40 -5.89 23.06
N GLU A 346 14.55 -5.54 22.49
CA GLU A 346 15.87 -5.84 23.04
C GLU A 346 16.14 -5.05 24.34
N ALA A 347 15.84 -3.75 24.35
CA ALA A 347 16.00 -2.91 25.55
C ALA A 347 15.14 -3.38 26.73
N LEU A 348 13.89 -3.78 26.47
CA LEU A 348 13.01 -4.32 27.51
C LEU A 348 13.50 -5.69 28.03
N ALA A 349 14.09 -6.52 27.18
CA ALA A 349 14.63 -7.81 27.59
C ALA A 349 15.88 -7.67 28.46
N GLU A 350 16.78 -6.73 28.15
CA GLU A 350 17.98 -6.43 28.92
C GLU A 350 17.62 -5.86 30.30
N TYR A 351 16.64 -4.96 30.38
CA TYR A 351 16.12 -4.44 31.65
C TYR A 351 15.51 -5.54 32.53
N GLY A 352 14.79 -6.48 31.96
CA GLY A 352 14.23 -7.62 32.70
C GLY A 352 15.30 -8.56 33.27
N GLN A 353 16.37 -8.83 32.51
CA GLN A 353 17.48 -9.68 32.99
C GLN A 353 18.27 -9.04 34.14
N LEU A 354 18.47 -7.71 34.10
CA LEU A 354 19.13 -6.98 35.17
C LEU A 354 18.33 -7.05 36.50
N THR A 355 17.02 -6.88 36.44
CA THR A 355 16.14 -6.98 37.62
C THR A 355 16.07 -8.39 38.19
N ASP A 356 15.99 -9.42 37.36
CA ASP A 356 16.00 -10.82 37.80
C ASP A 356 17.35 -11.22 38.42
N GLY A 357 18.45 -10.75 37.85
CA GLY A 357 19.80 -10.96 38.37
C GLY A 357 20.00 -10.32 39.76
N LEU A 358 19.55 -9.10 39.96
CA LEU A 358 19.63 -8.41 41.24
C LEU A 358 18.81 -9.16 42.31
N ARG A 359 17.59 -9.60 41.98
CA ARG A 359 16.72 -10.31 42.89
C ARG A 359 17.32 -11.63 43.37
N ALA A 360 17.88 -12.44 42.48
CA ALA A 360 18.50 -13.71 42.84
C ALA A 360 19.62 -13.58 43.88
N TRP A 361 20.22 -12.39 43.96
CA TRP A 361 21.25 -12.04 44.92
C TRP A 361 20.70 -11.64 46.30
N PHE A 362 19.45 -11.17 46.36
CA PHE A 362 18.92 -10.51 47.56
C PHE A 362 17.90 -11.35 48.34
N VAL A 363 17.32 -12.40 47.77
CA VAL A 363 16.53 -13.38 48.51
C VAL A 363 17.51 -14.38 49.14
N ALA A 364 17.41 -14.58 50.48
CA ALA A 364 18.31 -15.48 51.21
C ALA A 364 18.27 -16.88 50.56
N ALA A 365 19.40 -17.29 49.98
CA ALA A 365 19.51 -18.58 49.31
C ALA A 365 19.55 -19.77 50.26
N SER A 366 19.89 -19.55 51.54
CA SER A 366 19.91 -20.56 52.59
C SER A 366 19.85 -19.92 53.97
N PHE A 367 19.11 -20.49 54.89
CA PHE A 367 19.10 -20.13 56.30
C PHE A 367 20.24 -20.84 57.04
N PRO A 368 20.71 -20.26 58.20
CA PRO A 368 21.67 -20.96 59.04
C PRO A 368 21.07 -22.31 59.53
N ASP A 369 21.93 -23.29 59.59
CA ASP A 369 21.56 -24.62 60.15
C ASP A 369 21.67 -24.52 61.70
N ALA A 370 20.55 -24.61 62.36
CA ALA A 370 20.47 -24.58 63.81
C ALA A 370 19.62 -25.74 64.29
N ASP A 371 20.21 -26.67 65.02
CA ASP A 371 19.57 -27.94 65.42
C ASP A 371 18.23 -27.83 66.17
N ASN A 372 17.98 -26.64 66.78
CA ASN A 372 16.79 -26.38 67.60
C ASN A 372 15.73 -25.52 66.90
N VAL A 373 15.93 -25.14 65.66
CA VAL A 373 15.11 -24.16 64.96
C VAL A 373 14.78 -24.59 63.54
N GLU A 374 13.51 -24.68 63.22
CA GLU A 374 13.03 -24.88 61.85
C GLU A 374 12.61 -23.53 61.26
N ILE A 375 13.10 -23.20 60.07
CA ILE A 375 12.84 -21.91 59.40
C ILE A 375 12.13 -22.19 58.08
N ALA A 376 10.98 -21.56 57.86
CA ALA A 376 10.27 -21.55 56.58
C ALA A 376 9.93 -20.12 56.19
N ALA A 377 10.07 -19.78 54.92
CA ALA A 377 9.76 -18.43 54.47
C ALA A 377 9.27 -18.41 53.01
N ARG A 378 8.44 -17.42 52.71
CA ARG A 378 7.91 -17.22 51.35
C ARG A 378 7.79 -15.75 51.05
N TYR A 379 8.01 -15.45 49.78
CA TYR A 379 7.84 -14.13 49.20
C TYR A 379 7.06 -14.21 47.88
N VAL A 380 6.06 -13.34 47.70
CA VAL A 380 5.24 -13.24 46.48
C VAL A 380 5.20 -11.77 46.03
N PRO A 381 5.73 -11.43 44.86
CA PRO A 381 5.72 -10.03 44.36
C PRO A 381 4.34 -9.63 43.86
N ALA A 382 3.97 -8.34 44.03
CA ALA A 382 2.74 -7.73 43.54
C ALA A 382 2.61 -7.75 42.02
N SER A 383 3.70 -7.60 41.28
CA SER A 383 3.72 -7.51 39.84
C SER A 383 4.57 -8.60 39.19
N VAL A 384 3.94 -9.37 38.31
CA VAL A 384 4.64 -10.36 37.45
C VAL A 384 5.58 -9.67 36.43
N ARG A 385 5.34 -8.38 36.12
CA ARG A 385 6.13 -7.65 35.11
C ARG A 385 7.43 -7.06 35.63
N THR A 386 7.45 -6.62 36.88
CA THR A 386 8.65 -6.03 37.51
C THR A 386 9.39 -7.01 38.40
N MET A 387 8.69 -8.02 38.92
CA MET A 387 9.22 -9.07 39.78
C MET A 387 10.17 -8.59 40.91
N SER A 388 10.07 -7.32 41.32
CA SER A 388 10.95 -6.66 42.27
C SER A 388 10.12 -5.77 43.20
N GLY A 389 10.41 -5.81 44.48
CA GLY A 389 9.69 -5.07 45.50
C GLY A 389 10.55 -4.63 46.67
N GLY A 390 9.90 -3.98 47.64
CA GLY A 390 10.50 -3.45 48.86
C GLY A 390 10.64 -4.45 50.00
N ASP A 391 9.82 -5.51 49.97
CA ASP A 391 9.76 -6.53 51.02
C ASP A 391 10.98 -7.45 51.05
N TRP A 392 11.45 -7.77 52.23
CA TRP A 392 12.50 -8.76 52.41
C TRP A 392 12.37 -9.45 53.77
N TYR A 393 13.01 -10.60 53.89
CA TYR A 393 13.33 -11.27 55.17
C TYR A 393 14.79 -11.71 55.15
N ASP A 394 15.38 -11.86 56.35
CA ASP A 394 16.70 -12.45 56.53
C ASP A 394 16.80 -13.19 57.87
N VAL A 395 17.54 -14.29 57.88
CA VAL A 395 17.94 -14.98 59.11
C VAL A 395 19.41 -15.34 59.00
N TYR A 396 20.21 -14.92 60.01
CA TYR A 396 21.65 -15.15 59.99
C TYR A 396 22.22 -15.21 61.40
N GLN A 397 23.40 -15.79 61.56
CA GLN A 397 24.04 -15.98 62.85
C GLN A 397 24.68 -14.68 63.36
N VAL A 398 24.45 -14.34 64.65
CA VAL A 398 25.07 -13.24 65.37
C VAL A 398 25.55 -13.76 66.71
N GLY A 399 26.84 -14.05 66.84
CA GLY A 399 27.36 -14.76 68.01
C GLY A 399 26.74 -16.14 68.18
N ASP A 400 26.12 -16.42 69.32
CA ASP A 400 25.38 -17.66 69.57
C ASP A 400 23.88 -17.55 69.23
N ASP A 401 23.40 -16.33 68.88
CA ASP A 401 22.00 -16.04 68.58
C ASP A 401 21.73 -16.06 67.07
N LEU A 402 20.46 -16.20 66.71
CA LEU A 402 19.98 -15.99 65.35
C LEU A 402 19.33 -14.61 65.24
N ALA A 403 19.90 -13.78 64.38
CA ALA A 403 19.24 -12.56 63.96
C ALA A 403 18.08 -12.88 63.01
N VAL A 404 16.90 -12.35 63.33
CA VAL A 404 15.65 -12.53 62.58
C VAL A 404 15.17 -11.17 62.10
N VAL A 405 14.98 -11.03 60.81
CA VAL A 405 14.60 -9.76 60.17
C VAL A 405 13.46 -9.98 59.18
N ILE A 406 12.48 -9.11 59.22
CA ILE A 406 11.52 -8.88 58.14
C ILE A 406 11.30 -7.39 57.99
N GLY A 407 11.10 -6.91 56.78
CA GLY A 407 10.87 -5.49 56.55
C GLY A 407 10.30 -5.19 55.18
N ASP A 408 9.87 -3.93 55.03
CA ASP A 408 9.34 -3.40 53.80
C ASP A 408 9.88 -1.97 53.58
N VAL A 409 10.37 -1.68 52.38
CA VAL A 409 10.86 -0.35 51.94
C VAL A 409 9.74 0.37 51.22
N ALA A 410 9.47 1.59 51.62
CA ALA A 410 8.47 2.45 50.99
C ALA A 410 8.71 2.62 49.50
N GLY A 411 7.74 2.21 48.69
CA GLY A 411 7.80 2.29 47.20
C GLY A 411 7.86 0.92 46.50
N HIS A 412 7.99 0.89 45.20
CA HIS A 412 7.95 -0.36 44.42
C HIS A 412 8.98 -0.37 43.27
N GLY A 413 9.30 -1.53 42.78
CA GLY A 413 10.15 -1.71 41.61
C GLY A 413 11.64 -1.69 41.90
N ALA A 414 12.47 -1.42 40.90
CA ALA A 414 13.94 -1.54 40.98
C ALA A 414 14.60 -0.63 42.01
N GLU A 415 14.04 0.57 42.27
CA GLU A 415 14.54 1.51 43.23
C GLU A 415 14.34 1.00 44.68
N ALA A 416 13.12 0.57 45.01
CA ALA A 416 12.82 -0.05 46.31
C ALA A 416 13.66 -1.32 46.53
N THR A 417 13.84 -2.16 45.52
CA THR A 417 14.72 -3.34 45.60
C THR A 417 16.18 -2.98 45.89
N ALA A 418 16.70 -1.90 45.27
CA ALA A 418 18.07 -1.45 45.55
C ALA A 418 18.22 -0.91 46.97
N GLN A 419 17.22 -0.15 47.45
CA GLN A 419 17.18 0.40 48.81
C GLN A 419 17.04 -0.72 49.86
N MET A 420 16.18 -1.73 49.63
CA MET A 420 16.04 -2.93 50.44
C MET A 420 17.39 -3.65 50.58
N ALA A 421 18.07 -3.86 49.44
CA ALA A 421 19.38 -4.49 49.44
C ALA A 421 20.43 -3.73 50.24
N GLN A 422 20.41 -2.39 50.17
CA GLN A 422 21.27 -1.55 50.97
C GLN A 422 20.99 -1.69 52.46
N LEU A 423 19.72 -1.60 52.88
CA LEU A 423 19.32 -1.75 54.28
C LEU A 423 19.75 -3.11 54.82
N ARG A 424 19.41 -4.19 54.13
CA ARG A 424 19.74 -5.57 54.52
C ARG A 424 21.25 -5.76 54.71
N ASN A 425 22.07 -5.26 53.76
CA ASN A 425 23.53 -5.39 53.83
C ASN A 425 24.14 -4.58 54.98
N ILE A 426 23.64 -3.34 55.21
CA ILE A 426 24.12 -2.50 56.33
C ILE A 426 23.76 -3.19 57.63
N LEU A 427 22.51 -3.59 57.84
CA LEU A 427 22.05 -4.24 59.05
C LEU A 427 22.84 -5.52 59.35
N ARG A 428 22.97 -6.41 58.36
CA ARG A 428 23.73 -7.65 58.47
C ARG A 428 25.22 -7.38 58.77
N GLY A 429 25.83 -6.41 58.11
CA GLY A 429 27.23 -6.04 58.34
C GLY A 429 27.46 -5.47 59.73
N GLN A 430 26.56 -4.61 60.20
CA GLN A 430 26.65 -4.00 61.52
C GLN A 430 26.46 -5.04 62.63
N SER A 431 25.40 -5.87 62.56
CA SER A 431 25.03 -6.86 63.60
C SER A 431 26.03 -8.01 63.71
N THR A 432 26.76 -8.36 62.63
CA THR A 432 27.81 -9.40 62.71
C THR A 432 29.10 -8.90 63.35
N VAL A 433 29.32 -7.57 63.38
CA VAL A 433 30.54 -6.95 63.92
C VAL A 433 30.33 -6.33 65.32
N LEU A 434 29.15 -5.82 65.57
CA LEU A 434 28.77 -5.14 66.80
C LEU A 434 27.73 -5.94 67.54
N THR A 435 28.02 -6.40 68.73
CA THR A 435 27.06 -7.10 69.61
C THR A 435 26.23 -6.02 70.35
N LEU A 436 25.15 -5.59 69.70
CA LEU A 436 24.22 -4.58 70.19
C LEU A 436 22.85 -5.23 70.48
N GLU A 437 22.15 -4.67 71.43
CA GLU A 437 20.73 -4.99 71.65
C GLU A 437 19.89 -4.57 70.43
N PRO A 438 18.76 -5.24 70.15
CA PRO A 438 17.95 -4.96 68.98
C PRO A 438 17.55 -3.51 68.78
N ALA A 439 17.15 -2.81 69.83
CA ALA A 439 16.81 -1.36 69.75
C ALA A 439 18.01 -0.49 69.30
N ASP A 440 19.18 -0.71 69.92
CA ASP A 440 20.41 0.03 69.61
C ASP A 440 20.88 -0.30 68.17
N GLN A 441 20.71 -1.53 67.71
CA GLN A 441 21.06 -1.97 66.34
C GLN A 441 20.24 -1.23 65.29
N ILE A 442 18.94 -1.07 65.54
CA ILE A 442 18.04 -0.35 64.61
C ILE A 442 18.26 1.16 64.67
N ASP A 443 18.60 1.71 65.83
CA ASP A 443 19.01 3.13 65.94
C ASP A 443 20.29 3.41 65.16
N LEU A 444 21.27 2.51 65.21
CA LEU A 444 22.48 2.59 64.41
C LEU A 444 22.21 2.53 62.90
N LEU A 445 21.31 1.63 62.48
CA LEU A 445 20.85 1.54 61.09
C LEU A 445 20.17 2.85 60.65
N SER A 446 19.24 3.39 61.48
CA SER A 446 18.51 4.62 61.17
C SER A 446 19.46 5.80 60.97
N ARG A 447 20.52 5.93 61.80
CA ARG A 447 21.56 6.94 61.62
C ARG A 447 22.38 6.75 60.34
N ALA A 448 22.72 5.49 60.01
CA ALA A 448 23.52 5.17 58.82
C ALA A 448 22.81 5.50 57.50
N ILE A 449 21.48 5.48 57.48
CA ILE A 449 20.69 5.70 56.26
C ILE A 449 19.99 7.07 56.23
N PHE A 450 20.09 7.88 57.28
CA PHE A 450 19.30 9.11 57.41
C PHE A 450 19.45 10.08 56.22
N GLU A 451 20.68 10.25 55.73
CA GLU A 451 20.96 11.15 54.60
C GLU A 451 20.54 10.53 53.22
N SER A 452 20.30 9.25 53.18
CA SER A 452 19.93 8.56 51.91
C SER A 452 18.45 8.76 51.52
N GLY A 453 17.61 9.24 52.44
CA GLY A 453 16.17 9.42 52.22
C GLY A 453 15.39 8.11 52.17
N ILE A 454 16.00 6.99 52.53
CA ILE A 454 15.35 5.67 52.58
C ILE A 454 14.46 5.62 53.83
N VAL A 455 13.21 5.23 53.65
CA VAL A 455 12.25 4.96 54.73
C VAL A 455 11.78 3.55 54.60
N ALA A 456 11.82 2.78 55.70
CA ALA A 456 11.37 1.42 55.71
C ALA A 456 10.76 1.03 57.06
N THR A 457 9.83 0.08 57.03
CA THR A 457 9.36 -0.61 58.24
C THR A 457 10.13 -1.90 58.38
N LEU A 458 10.45 -2.30 59.58
CA LEU A 458 11.04 -3.61 59.86
C LEU A 458 10.85 -4.08 61.30
N THR A 459 10.91 -5.40 61.49
CA THR A 459 11.12 -6.04 62.79
C THR A 459 12.51 -6.69 62.76
N TYR A 460 13.28 -6.43 63.80
CA TYR A 460 14.59 -7.03 64.05
C TYR A 460 14.63 -7.65 65.42
N GLY A 461 15.11 -8.86 65.55
CA GLY A 461 15.28 -9.53 66.84
C GLY A 461 16.41 -10.55 66.83
N LEU A 462 16.83 -10.91 68.03
CA LEU A 462 17.81 -11.94 68.33
C LEU A 462 17.10 -13.11 69.04
N LEU A 463 17.15 -14.29 68.47
CA LEU A 463 16.66 -15.54 69.04
C LEU A 463 17.84 -16.36 69.58
N ASP A 464 17.83 -16.60 70.90
CA ASP A 464 18.74 -17.61 71.49
C ASP A 464 18.18 -19.01 71.19
N PRO A 465 18.81 -19.83 70.32
CA PRO A 465 18.33 -21.18 69.98
C PRO A 465 18.45 -22.16 71.16
N ALA A 466 19.27 -21.86 72.15
CA ALA A 466 19.42 -22.72 73.31
C ALA A 466 18.27 -22.60 74.34
N THR A 467 17.75 -21.38 74.51
CA THR A 467 16.74 -21.07 75.54
C THR A 467 15.35 -20.76 74.99
N GLY A 468 15.22 -20.43 73.69
CA GLY A 468 13.98 -19.97 73.08
C GLY A 468 13.61 -18.53 73.46
N GLU A 469 14.57 -17.74 74.02
CA GLU A 469 14.38 -16.34 74.33
C GLU A 469 14.53 -15.53 73.04
N PHE A 470 13.54 -14.67 72.75
CA PHE A 470 13.54 -13.80 71.59
C PHE A 470 13.43 -12.34 72.01
N ILE A 471 14.50 -11.59 71.82
CA ILE A 471 14.56 -10.16 72.08
C ILE A 471 14.33 -9.42 70.77
N TYR A 472 13.36 -8.50 70.68
CA TYR A 472 13.05 -7.84 69.44
C TYR A 472 12.63 -6.38 69.61
N THR A 473 12.73 -5.62 68.53
CA THR A 473 12.19 -4.27 68.36
C THR A 473 11.46 -4.15 67.01
N ARG A 474 10.44 -3.30 66.98
CA ARG A 474 9.68 -2.99 65.75
C ARG A 474 9.90 -1.55 65.32
N ALA A 475 10.24 -1.33 64.09
CA ALA A 475 10.43 -0.01 63.48
C ALA A 475 9.29 0.28 62.50
N GLY A 476 8.12 0.68 62.96
CA GLY A 476 6.95 0.96 62.14
C GLY A 476 6.29 -0.25 61.52
N HIS A 477 6.77 -1.46 61.82
CA HIS A 477 6.30 -2.70 61.22
C HIS A 477 5.08 -3.27 61.97
N ILE A 478 4.29 -4.05 61.26
CA ILE A 478 3.10 -4.73 61.83
C ILE A 478 3.50 -5.66 62.96
N PRO A 479 2.58 -5.96 63.95
CA PRO A 479 2.84 -6.88 65.03
C PRO A 479 3.24 -8.28 64.56
N LEU A 480 4.15 -8.91 65.30
CA LEU A 480 4.47 -10.33 65.10
C LEU A 480 3.46 -11.25 65.79
N LEU A 481 3.36 -12.47 65.34
CA LEU A 481 2.47 -13.44 65.92
C LEU A 481 3.26 -14.64 66.47
N ILE A 482 2.80 -15.21 67.57
CA ILE A 482 3.35 -16.45 68.14
C ILE A 482 2.23 -17.50 68.15
N ARG A 483 2.41 -18.56 67.39
CA ARG A 483 1.55 -19.75 67.42
C ARG A 483 2.10 -20.73 68.43
N THR A 484 1.34 -21.03 69.44
CA THR A 484 1.74 -22.03 70.43
C THR A 484 1.63 -23.48 69.90
N ALA A 485 2.41 -24.38 70.43
CA ALA A 485 2.34 -25.80 70.12
C ALA A 485 0.93 -26.40 70.27
N SER A 486 0.08 -25.83 71.16
CA SER A 486 -1.34 -26.25 71.37
C SER A 486 -2.31 -25.60 70.35
N GLY A 487 -1.86 -24.79 69.41
CA GLY A 487 -2.67 -24.10 68.41
C GLY A 487 -3.25 -22.77 68.87
N GLY A 488 -2.91 -22.24 70.01
CA GLY A 488 -3.22 -20.84 70.39
C GLY A 488 -2.36 -19.84 69.64
N VAL A 489 -2.92 -18.67 69.35
CA VAL A 489 -2.16 -17.59 68.68
C VAL A 489 -2.16 -16.35 69.55
N ARG A 490 -0.96 -15.77 69.78
CA ARG A 490 -0.76 -14.48 70.47
C ARG A 490 -0.29 -13.46 69.43
N ILE A 491 -0.85 -12.27 69.50
CA ILE A 491 -0.38 -11.11 68.71
C ILE A 491 0.50 -10.27 69.68
N GLU A 492 1.75 -10.04 69.27
CA GLU A 492 2.72 -9.29 70.08
C GLU A 492 2.77 -7.83 69.57
N GLU A 493 2.02 -6.94 70.22
CA GLU A 493 1.89 -5.54 69.86
C GLU A 493 2.96 -4.64 70.53
N GLU A 494 3.74 -5.17 71.44
CA GLU A 494 4.72 -4.45 72.21
C GLU A 494 5.96 -4.06 71.41
N ALA A 495 6.84 -3.19 72.00
CA ALA A 495 8.04 -2.65 71.42
C ALA A 495 7.80 -1.89 70.07
N PRO A 496 6.78 -1.03 69.95
CA PRO A 496 6.60 -0.20 68.80
C PRO A 496 7.67 0.90 68.72
N GLY A 497 8.06 1.27 67.51
CA GLY A 497 8.98 2.39 67.24
C GLY A 497 8.72 3.01 65.86
N PRO A 498 9.21 4.19 65.58
CA PRO A 498 9.06 4.81 64.26
C PRO A 498 9.82 4.05 63.18
N PRO A 499 9.39 4.10 61.89
CA PRO A 499 10.11 3.50 60.78
C PRO A 499 11.61 3.95 60.76
N VAL A 500 12.48 3.11 60.21
CA VAL A 500 13.87 3.49 60.00
C VAL A 500 13.94 4.59 58.92
N GLY A 501 14.84 5.57 59.10
CA GLY A 501 14.96 6.70 58.22
C GLY A 501 13.93 7.82 58.45
N ALA A 502 12.89 7.62 59.29
CA ALA A 502 11.90 8.66 59.61
C ALA A 502 12.45 9.76 60.52
N GLY A 503 13.56 9.53 61.19
CA GLY A 503 14.24 10.50 62.04
C GLY A 503 15.46 9.90 62.74
N ILE A 504 16.21 10.74 63.43
CA ILE A 504 17.35 10.36 64.25
C ILE A 504 17.06 10.70 65.72
N ASP A 505 17.70 9.98 66.63
CA ASP A 505 17.56 10.16 68.09
C ASP A 505 16.13 9.91 68.61
N LEU A 506 15.41 8.98 67.99
CA LEU A 506 14.12 8.48 68.46
C LEU A 506 14.36 7.30 69.38
N GLU A 507 13.83 7.38 70.61
CA GLU A 507 13.91 6.24 71.54
C GLU A 507 13.12 5.04 71.00
N ARG A 508 13.76 3.88 70.99
CA ARG A 508 13.13 2.60 70.63
C ARG A 508 13.04 1.70 71.83
N GLU A 509 11.90 1.09 71.95
CA GLU A 509 11.71 0.07 72.94
C GLU A 509 12.08 -1.30 72.36
N GLN A 510 12.52 -2.22 73.21
CA GLN A 510 12.68 -3.62 72.89
C GLN A 510 11.91 -4.48 73.89
N LYS A 511 11.50 -5.67 73.45
CA LYS A 511 10.77 -6.61 74.27
C LYS A 511 11.47 -7.96 74.24
N VAL A 512 11.40 -8.64 75.38
CA VAL A 512 11.77 -10.06 75.50
C VAL A 512 10.51 -10.91 75.54
N THR A 513 10.42 -11.84 74.63
CA THR A 513 9.39 -12.89 74.69
C THR A 513 10.05 -14.24 74.68
N LYS A 514 9.42 -15.20 75.31
CA LYS A 514 9.94 -16.57 75.41
C LYS A 514 9.05 -17.53 74.64
N LEU A 515 9.68 -18.30 73.77
CA LEU A 515 9.03 -19.39 73.05
C LEU A 515 9.05 -20.64 73.89
N GLU A 516 7.93 -21.32 74.01
CA GLU A 516 7.84 -22.65 74.57
C GLU A 516 8.14 -23.73 73.49
N PRO A 517 8.57 -24.94 73.87
CA PRO A 517 8.87 -25.99 72.91
C PRO A 517 7.72 -26.27 71.95
N GLY A 518 7.98 -26.10 70.63
CA GLY A 518 7.02 -26.24 69.53
C GLY A 518 6.23 -24.99 69.21
N ASP A 519 6.56 -23.83 69.85
CA ASP A 519 5.99 -22.56 69.42
C ASP A 519 6.63 -22.07 68.13
N THR A 520 5.82 -21.44 67.30
CA THR A 520 6.27 -20.84 66.00
C THR A 520 6.14 -19.32 66.08
N LEU A 521 7.26 -18.62 65.94
CA LEU A 521 7.32 -17.18 65.70
C LEU A 521 6.99 -16.89 64.25
N ILE A 522 6.06 -15.95 63.98
CA ILE A 522 5.54 -15.63 62.65
C ILE A 522 5.65 -14.14 62.43
N LEU A 523 6.41 -13.79 61.42
CA LEU A 523 6.56 -12.40 60.94
C LEU A 523 6.03 -12.31 59.55
N ILE A 524 5.29 -11.25 59.25
CA ILE A 524 4.65 -11.01 57.93
C ILE A 524 4.77 -9.56 57.55
N THR A 525 4.71 -9.25 56.26
CA THR A 525 4.61 -7.87 55.73
C THR A 525 3.15 -7.48 55.49
N ASP A 526 2.91 -6.19 55.33
CA ASP A 526 1.56 -5.61 55.17
C ASP A 526 0.88 -6.08 53.86
N GLY A 527 1.61 -6.46 52.81
CA GLY A 527 1.04 -7.03 51.61
C GLY A 527 0.20 -8.33 51.84
N LEU A 528 0.44 -9.06 52.93
CA LEU A 528 -0.45 -10.16 53.36
C LEU A 528 -1.71 -9.69 54.07
N VAL A 529 -1.65 -8.49 54.66
CA VAL A 529 -2.72 -7.92 55.51
C VAL A 529 -3.64 -7.03 54.66
N GLU A 530 -3.09 -6.17 53.79
CA GLU A 530 -3.81 -5.19 52.98
C GLU A 530 -4.79 -5.82 51.98
N GLY A 531 -4.52 -7.05 51.56
CA GLY A 531 -5.40 -7.80 50.66
C GLY A 531 -6.66 -8.40 51.35
N LEU A 532 -6.70 -8.41 52.69
CA LEU A 532 -7.77 -9.06 53.48
C LEU A 532 -8.78 -8.06 54.01
N ASP A 533 -8.35 -7.00 54.67
CA ASP A 533 -9.20 -5.92 55.16
C ASP A 533 -8.38 -4.61 55.19
N ARG A 534 -9.08 -3.48 55.16
CA ARG A 534 -8.46 -2.15 55.35
C ARG A 534 -8.11 -1.86 56.81
N ASP A 535 -8.67 -2.63 57.73
CA ASP A 535 -8.38 -2.56 59.16
C ASP A 535 -7.37 -3.66 59.54
N ILE A 536 -6.17 -3.26 59.92
CA ILE A 536 -5.05 -4.15 60.24
C ILE A 536 -5.43 -5.13 61.36
N ASP A 537 -6.17 -4.68 62.38
CA ASP A 537 -6.52 -5.50 63.52
C ASP A 537 -7.49 -6.63 63.08
N LEU A 538 -8.46 -6.32 62.20
CA LEU A 538 -9.37 -7.35 61.68
C LEU A 538 -8.65 -8.36 60.77
N ALA A 539 -7.68 -7.90 59.99
CA ALA A 539 -6.89 -8.77 59.12
C ALA A 539 -5.97 -9.68 59.94
N LEU A 540 -5.30 -9.15 60.97
CA LEU A 540 -4.50 -9.97 61.91
C LEU A 540 -5.33 -11.00 62.64
N ASP A 541 -6.56 -10.66 63.06
CA ASP A 541 -7.53 -11.61 63.63
C ASP A 541 -7.93 -12.76 62.66
N GLN A 542 -8.04 -12.45 61.38
CA GLN A 542 -8.30 -13.48 60.36
C GLN A 542 -7.09 -14.39 60.17
N ILE A 543 -5.89 -13.85 60.10
CA ILE A 543 -4.63 -14.59 60.04
C ILE A 543 -4.48 -15.47 61.27
N ALA A 544 -4.74 -14.94 62.49
CA ALA A 544 -4.68 -15.70 63.75
C ALA A 544 -5.63 -16.91 63.75
N LYS A 545 -6.83 -16.80 63.15
CA LYS A 545 -7.78 -17.92 63.01
C LYS A 545 -7.26 -19.04 62.13
N ILE A 546 -6.51 -18.70 61.07
CA ILE A 546 -5.88 -19.69 60.18
C ILE A 546 -4.73 -20.38 60.90
N LEU A 547 -3.89 -19.58 61.55
CA LEU A 547 -2.76 -20.08 62.31
C LEU A 547 -3.16 -20.96 63.51
N ALA A 548 -4.38 -20.84 64.00
CA ALA A 548 -4.90 -21.64 65.13
C ALA A 548 -5.15 -23.10 64.79
N ARG A 549 -4.92 -23.58 63.60
CA ARG A 549 -5.03 -24.99 63.19
C ARG A 549 -3.92 -25.84 63.85
N THR A 550 -4.24 -26.99 64.35
CA THR A 550 -3.26 -27.92 64.88
C THR A 550 -2.83 -28.94 63.83
N GLU A 551 -1.64 -29.50 63.97
CA GLU A 551 -1.08 -30.57 63.13
C GLU A 551 -0.86 -30.22 61.68
N ILE A 552 -0.33 -28.99 61.42
CA ILE A 552 0.01 -28.48 60.08
C ILE A 552 1.48 -28.10 60.06
N SER A 553 2.21 -28.43 59.00
CA SER A 553 3.63 -28.07 58.83
C SER A 553 3.82 -26.57 58.51
N SER A 554 5.04 -26.05 58.75
CA SER A 554 5.39 -24.66 58.45
C SER A 554 5.16 -24.32 56.97
N GLU A 555 5.43 -25.23 56.04
CA GLU A 555 5.19 -25.04 54.60
C GLU A 555 3.70 -25.00 54.24
N GLU A 556 2.89 -25.88 54.86
CA GLU A 556 1.45 -25.87 54.69
C GLU A 556 0.80 -24.61 55.27
N LEU A 557 1.33 -24.08 56.38
CA LEU A 557 0.92 -22.78 56.93
C LEU A 557 1.21 -21.63 55.96
N LEU A 558 2.37 -21.65 55.34
CA LEU A 558 2.70 -20.66 54.29
C LEU A 558 1.75 -20.78 53.08
N ASP A 559 1.45 -21.99 52.63
CA ASP A 559 0.49 -22.21 51.55
C ASP A 559 -0.90 -21.64 51.89
N GLU A 560 -1.39 -21.86 53.10
CA GLU A 560 -2.67 -21.29 53.54
C GLU A 560 -2.64 -19.77 53.65
N LEU A 561 -1.61 -19.20 54.28
CA LEU A 561 -1.45 -17.74 54.40
C LEU A 561 -1.48 -17.04 53.01
N PHE A 562 -0.73 -17.56 52.07
CA PHE A 562 -0.67 -16.97 50.72
C PHE A 562 -1.87 -17.29 49.84
N SER A 563 -2.67 -18.33 50.19
CA SER A 563 -3.93 -18.65 49.50
C SER A 563 -5.10 -17.73 49.85
N MET A 564 -4.99 -16.98 50.95
CA MET A 564 -6.02 -16.03 51.40
C MET A 564 -6.17 -14.86 50.41
N ASN A 565 -5.08 -14.44 49.75
CA ASN A 565 -5.07 -13.41 48.71
C ASN A 565 -5.46 -14.05 47.36
N THR A 566 -6.77 -14.16 47.10
CA THR A 566 -7.30 -14.76 45.84
C THR A 566 -7.25 -13.85 44.64
N GLU A 567 -7.01 -12.56 44.82
CA GLU A 567 -6.82 -11.57 43.75
C GLU A 567 -5.33 -11.31 43.53
N THR A 568 -4.99 -10.64 42.42
CA THR A 568 -3.61 -10.22 42.16
C THR A 568 -3.12 -9.39 43.34
N PRO A 569 -1.98 -9.74 43.99
CA PRO A 569 -1.48 -8.99 45.15
C PRO A 569 -1.38 -7.50 44.83
N ILE A 570 -1.87 -6.67 45.73
CA ILE A 570 -1.83 -5.21 45.58
C ILE A 570 -0.42 -4.71 45.88
N ASP A 571 0.26 -5.33 46.87
CA ASP A 571 1.65 -5.07 47.23
C ASP A 571 2.43 -6.39 47.35
N ASP A 572 3.74 -6.29 47.47
CA ASP A 572 4.62 -7.43 47.72
C ASP A 572 4.26 -8.06 49.07
N ALA A 573 4.40 -9.36 49.18
CA ALA A 573 4.03 -10.09 50.40
C ALA A 573 5.16 -11.05 50.83
N ALA A 574 5.59 -10.93 52.06
CA ALA A 574 6.57 -11.81 52.66
C ALA A 574 6.06 -12.40 53.98
N ALA A 575 6.45 -13.63 54.26
CA ALA A 575 6.25 -14.28 55.54
C ALA A 575 7.47 -15.10 55.93
N LEU A 576 7.82 -15.02 57.20
CA LEU A 576 8.91 -15.78 57.85
C LEU A 576 8.36 -16.49 59.08
N LEU A 577 8.50 -17.81 59.13
CA LEU A 577 8.10 -18.67 60.22
C LEU A 577 9.33 -19.31 60.85
N ILE A 578 9.41 -19.27 62.19
CA ILE A 578 10.51 -19.85 62.94
C ILE A 578 9.92 -20.69 64.08
N THR A 579 10.04 -22.02 63.99
CA THR A 579 9.58 -22.95 65.03
C THR A 579 10.75 -23.36 65.91
N TRP A 580 10.62 -23.12 67.21
CA TRP A 580 11.64 -23.49 68.20
C TRP A 580 11.31 -24.84 68.84
N SER A 581 12.30 -25.75 68.85
CA SER A 581 12.17 -27.05 69.46
C SER A 581 13.49 -27.48 70.14
N PRO A 582 13.62 -27.37 71.43
CA PRO A 582 14.87 -27.71 72.07
C PRO A 582 15.25 -29.18 71.85
N LEU A 583 16.55 -29.42 71.62
CA LEU A 583 17.06 -30.78 71.53
C LEU A 583 16.59 -31.60 72.71
N GLN A 584 15.84 -32.67 72.49
CA GLN A 584 15.60 -33.66 73.53
C GLN A 584 16.95 -34.20 73.96
N SER A 585 17.35 -33.88 75.20
CA SER A 585 18.52 -34.51 75.82
C SER A 585 18.37 -36.04 75.73
N ALA A 586 19.17 -36.65 74.86
CA ALA A 586 19.27 -38.10 74.78
C ALA A 586 19.65 -38.61 76.19
N HIS A 587 18.67 -39.21 76.87
CA HIS A 587 18.91 -39.95 78.09
C HIS A 587 19.44 -41.35 77.81
#